data_c9feeccd6dff78fc9af14f9613f7efde
#
_entry.id   c9feeccd6dff78fc9af14f9613f7efde
#
_cell.length_a   1.000
_cell.length_b   1.000
_cell.length_c   1.000
_cell.angle_alpha   90.00
_cell.angle_beta   90.00
_cell.angle_gamma   90.00
#
_symmetry.space_group_name_H-M   'P 1'
#
loop_
_entity.id
_entity.type
_entity.pdbx_description
1 polymer ?
#
loop_
_entity_poly.entity_id
_entity_poly.type
_entity_poly.pdbx_seq_one_letter_code
_entity_poly.pdbx_strand_id
1 'polypeptide(L)'
;MLAVAASRLGLKAHIFEPGANPPAGHVAHQVTTASYEDDAALRRFAQSVDVITYEFENIPTSALDILEQIRPIHPGRRALAISQDRLSEKEFLTGLGLKVAPYANVTTAAEAEAAAQSIGTPSILKTRRMGYDGKGQIRLKDASDMAEAWQAMQGAPSGLEGFINFSPEVSVIAA
;
A
#
# COMPACT_ATOMS: atom_id res chain seq x y z
N MET A 1 12.05 11.57 -5.08
CA MET A 1 11.53 12.66 -5.96
C MET A 1 10.94 13.81 -5.16
N LEU A 2 10.13 13.56 -4.12
CA LEU A 2 9.49 14.60 -3.30
C LEU A 2 10.51 15.57 -2.65
N ALA A 3 11.60 15.06 -2.07
CA ALA A 3 12.64 15.92 -1.48
C ALA A 3 13.26 16.91 -2.48
N VAL A 4 13.45 16.51 -3.74
CA VAL A 4 13.93 17.40 -4.82
C VAL A 4 12.90 18.46 -5.14
N ALA A 5 11.62 18.09 -5.22
CA ALA A 5 10.54 19.06 -5.50
C ALA A 5 10.40 20.06 -4.34
N ALA A 6 10.46 19.59 -3.09
CA ALA A 6 10.45 20.45 -1.90
C ALA A 6 11.61 21.46 -1.91
N SER A 7 12.82 21.02 -2.23
CA SER A 7 14.00 21.88 -2.31
C SER A 7 13.84 22.98 -3.37
N ARG A 8 13.24 22.67 -4.53
CA ARG A 8 12.95 23.67 -5.57
C ARG A 8 11.98 24.76 -5.11
N LEU A 9 11.14 24.45 -4.15
CA LEU A 9 10.21 25.40 -3.53
C LEU A 9 10.80 26.10 -2.31
N GLY A 10 12.08 25.89 -2.01
CA GLY A 10 12.75 26.50 -0.86
C GLY A 10 12.40 25.80 0.48
N LEU A 11 11.74 24.66 0.45
CA LEU A 11 11.40 23.90 1.64
C LEU A 11 12.58 23.02 2.08
N LYS A 12 12.75 22.85 3.39
CA LYS A 12 13.74 21.94 3.96
C LYS A 12 13.10 20.58 4.17
N ALA A 13 13.66 19.54 3.53
CA ALA A 13 13.22 18.18 3.71
C ALA A 13 14.02 17.50 4.84
N HIS A 14 13.32 16.89 5.79
CA HIS A 14 13.88 16.00 6.78
C HIS A 14 13.33 14.57 6.51
N ILE A 15 14.22 13.62 6.26
CA ILE A 15 13.87 12.25 5.91
C ILE A 15 13.95 11.37 7.17
N PHE A 16 12.92 10.56 7.40
CA PHE A 16 12.93 9.45 8.36
C PHE A 16 12.93 8.15 7.59
N GLU A 17 13.96 7.32 7.73
CA GLU A 17 14.14 6.11 6.95
C GLU A 17 14.90 5.06 7.78
N PRO A 18 14.36 3.82 7.92
CA PRO A 18 15.07 2.74 8.61
C PRO A 18 16.34 2.27 7.90
N GLY A 19 16.37 2.37 6.58
CA GLY A 19 17.51 1.95 5.77
C GLY A 19 18.69 2.92 5.86
N ALA A 20 19.90 2.39 5.86
CA ALA A 20 21.10 3.20 5.77
C ALA A 20 21.23 3.85 4.38
N ASN A 21 21.71 5.11 4.35
CA ASN A 21 21.98 5.85 3.12
C ASN A 21 20.78 5.93 2.15
N PRO A 22 19.62 6.43 2.56
CA PRO A 22 18.47 6.54 1.68
C PRO A 22 18.77 7.49 0.52
N PRO A 23 18.33 7.18 -0.72
CA PRO A 23 18.55 8.08 -1.87
C PRO A 23 18.05 9.50 -1.66
N ALA A 24 16.93 9.68 -0.95
CA ALA A 24 16.41 11.01 -0.61
C ALA A 24 17.34 11.78 0.33
N GLY A 25 18.17 11.09 1.11
CA GLY A 25 19.14 11.72 2.02
C GLY A 25 20.22 12.54 1.32
N HIS A 26 20.53 12.23 0.05
CA HIS A 26 21.52 12.99 -0.73
C HIS A 26 21.06 14.42 -1.06
N VAL A 27 19.78 14.70 -0.98
CA VAL A 27 19.17 16.00 -1.31
C VAL A 27 18.36 16.58 -0.16
N ALA A 28 18.29 15.89 0.96
CA ALA A 28 17.58 16.32 2.14
C ALA A 28 18.44 17.25 3.01
N HIS A 29 17.78 18.12 3.77
CA HIS A 29 18.45 18.96 4.76
C HIS A 29 18.93 18.14 5.98
N GLN A 30 18.15 17.12 6.35
CA GLN A 30 18.42 16.23 7.48
C GLN A 30 17.89 14.83 7.22
N VAL A 31 18.54 13.82 7.83
CA VAL A 31 18.12 12.43 7.82
C VAL A 31 18.12 11.90 9.25
N THR A 32 17.04 11.22 9.63
CA THR A 32 16.96 10.36 10.82
C THR A 32 16.90 8.92 10.37
N THR A 33 17.89 8.12 10.71
CA THR A 33 17.87 6.67 10.48
C THR A 33 17.47 5.96 11.75
N ALA A 34 16.25 5.42 11.78
CA ALA A 34 15.70 4.68 12.91
C ALA A 34 14.55 3.78 12.44
N SER A 35 14.22 2.74 13.22
CA SER A 35 13.05 1.90 12.96
C SER A 35 11.75 2.70 13.09
N TYR A 36 10.75 2.33 12.28
CA TYR A 36 9.37 2.81 12.45
C TYR A 36 8.72 2.37 13.78
N GLU A 37 9.38 1.50 14.54
CA GLU A 37 8.96 1.07 15.88
C GLU A 37 9.68 1.81 17.00
N ASP A 38 10.61 2.73 16.67
CA ASP A 38 11.29 3.58 17.66
C ASP A 38 10.45 4.83 17.95
N ASP A 39 9.56 4.72 18.94
CA ASP A 39 8.68 5.79 19.39
C ASP A 39 9.46 7.08 19.73
N ALA A 40 10.61 6.95 20.37
CA ALA A 40 11.39 8.12 20.79
C ALA A 40 11.99 8.84 19.57
N ALA A 41 12.47 8.10 18.58
CA ALA A 41 12.96 8.68 17.32
C ALA A 41 11.83 9.33 16.51
N LEU A 42 10.66 8.67 16.42
CA LEU A 42 9.47 9.22 15.74
C LEU A 42 9.04 10.54 16.38
N ARG A 43 8.96 10.61 17.70
CA ARG A 43 8.61 11.86 18.42
C ARG A 43 9.63 12.97 18.19
N ARG A 44 10.93 12.68 18.27
CA ARG A 44 11.99 13.67 17.98
C ARG A 44 11.90 14.16 16.52
N PHE A 45 11.68 13.24 15.57
CA PHE A 45 11.48 13.59 14.17
C PHE A 45 10.28 14.53 14.00
N ALA A 46 9.10 14.17 14.53
CA ALA A 46 7.91 15.00 14.42
C ALA A 46 8.09 16.40 15.03
N GLN A 47 8.83 16.52 16.15
CA GLN A 47 9.13 17.81 16.78
C GLN A 47 10.02 18.69 15.94
N SER A 48 10.82 18.13 15.02
CA SER A 48 11.79 18.83 14.20
C SER A 48 11.24 19.34 12.85
N VAL A 49 9.97 19.07 12.53
CA VAL A 49 9.33 19.41 11.27
C VAL A 49 8.01 20.16 11.49
N ASP A 50 7.50 20.83 10.47
CA ASP A 50 6.22 21.55 10.52
C ASP A 50 5.06 20.69 10.04
N VAL A 51 5.31 19.84 9.04
CA VAL A 51 4.31 18.93 8.41
C VAL A 51 5.00 17.64 7.99
N ILE A 52 4.25 16.55 8.01
CA ILE A 52 4.75 15.23 7.63
C ILE A 52 4.00 14.74 6.40
N THR A 53 4.73 14.12 5.50
CA THR A 53 4.19 13.40 4.34
C THR A 53 4.97 12.11 4.12
N TYR A 54 4.49 11.25 3.25
CA TYR A 54 5.15 9.98 2.93
C TYR A 54 4.96 9.64 1.46
N GLU A 55 5.93 8.94 0.88
CA GLU A 55 5.86 8.35 -0.46
C GLU A 55 5.71 6.82 -0.39
N PHE A 56 6.20 6.20 0.67
CA PHE A 56 6.19 4.75 0.85
C PHE A 56 4.88 4.30 1.49
N GLU A 57 4.14 3.42 0.82
CA GLU A 57 2.80 3.00 1.23
C GLU A 57 2.80 1.96 2.36
N ASN A 58 3.92 1.31 2.65
CA ASN A 58 3.98 0.24 3.66
C ASN A 58 4.56 0.68 5.01
N ILE A 59 4.46 1.96 5.35
CA ILE A 59 4.79 2.46 6.69
C ILE A 59 3.77 1.89 7.68
N PRO A 60 4.20 1.32 8.83
CA PRO A 60 3.27 0.88 9.86
C PRO A 60 2.36 2.02 10.32
N THR A 61 1.05 1.78 10.35
CA THR A 61 0.08 2.81 10.78
C THR A 61 0.28 3.23 12.24
N SER A 62 0.86 2.37 13.08
CA SER A 62 1.28 2.69 14.45
C SER A 62 2.30 3.84 14.51
N ALA A 63 3.20 3.93 13.53
CA ALA A 63 4.11 5.06 13.45
C ALA A 63 3.36 6.38 13.19
N LEU A 64 2.35 6.35 12.31
CA LEU A 64 1.51 7.52 12.05
C LEU A 64 0.69 7.91 13.28
N ASP A 65 0.23 6.93 14.08
CA ASP A 65 -0.52 7.19 15.33
C ASP A 65 0.30 8.04 16.34
N ILE A 66 1.63 7.88 16.32
CA ILE A 66 2.54 8.68 17.16
C ILE A 66 2.79 10.04 16.55
N LEU A 67 3.07 10.07 15.24
CA LEU A 67 3.45 11.29 14.52
C LEU A 67 2.30 12.31 14.49
N GLU A 68 1.05 11.87 14.23
CA GLU A 68 -0.11 12.74 14.10
C GLU A 68 -0.51 13.42 15.42
N GLN A 69 -0.07 12.91 16.57
CA GLN A 69 -0.24 13.57 17.87
C GLN A 69 0.60 14.85 17.98
N ILE A 70 1.59 15.03 17.13
CA ILE A 70 2.59 16.10 17.24
C ILE A 70 2.53 17.04 16.04
N ARG A 71 2.38 16.50 14.82
CA ARG A 71 2.35 17.27 13.57
C ARG A 71 1.29 16.77 12.61
N PRO A 72 0.74 17.66 11.77
CA PRO A 72 -0.15 17.25 10.68
C PRO A 72 0.55 16.28 9.73
N ILE A 73 -0.19 15.25 9.29
CA ILE A 73 0.26 14.28 8.29
C ILE A 73 -0.65 14.37 7.06
N HIS A 74 -0.05 14.49 5.89
CA HIS A 74 -0.78 14.52 4.61
C HIS A 74 -0.11 13.61 3.58
N PRO A 75 -0.87 12.69 2.94
CA PRO A 75 -2.26 12.29 3.24
C PRO A 75 -2.41 11.76 4.66
N GLY A 76 -3.62 11.88 5.24
CA GLY A 76 -3.88 11.45 6.61
C GLY A 76 -3.78 9.93 6.79
N ARG A 77 -3.59 9.48 8.03
CA ARG A 77 -3.47 8.06 8.43
C ARG A 77 -4.51 7.12 7.81
N ARG A 78 -5.78 7.58 7.73
CA ARG A 78 -6.87 6.77 7.17
C ARG A 78 -6.64 6.42 5.70
N ALA A 79 -6.12 7.36 4.92
CA ALA A 79 -5.80 7.11 3.51
C ALA A 79 -4.76 5.98 3.38
N LEU A 80 -3.68 6.04 4.17
CA LEU A 80 -2.66 5.00 4.19
C LEU A 80 -3.22 3.65 4.62
N ALA A 81 -3.99 3.60 5.71
CA ALA A 81 -4.55 2.36 6.23
C ALA A 81 -5.45 1.64 5.22
N ILE A 82 -6.20 2.41 4.43
CA ILE A 82 -7.07 1.88 3.37
C ILE A 82 -6.23 1.39 2.18
N SER A 83 -5.29 2.21 1.69
CA SER A 83 -4.51 1.88 0.49
C SER A 83 -3.52 0.74 0.69
N GLN A 84 -3.10 0.47 1.92
CA GLN A 84 -2.19 -0.63 2.24
C GLN A 84 -2.77 -2.04 2.04
N ASP A 85 -4.09 -2.18 2.04
CA ASP A 85 -4.76 -3.46 2.00
C ASP A 85 -5.81 -3.46 0.88
N ARG A 86 -5.60 -4.30 -0.15
CA ARG A 86 -6.47 -4.38 -1.34
C ARG A 86 -7.93 -4.67 -1.02
N LEU A 87 -8.20 -5.44 0.05
CA LEU A 87 -9.57 -5.70 0.46
C LEU A 87 -10.21 -4.43 1.04
N SER A 88 -9.53 -3.78 1.99
CA SER A 88 -10.00 -2.54 2.59
C SER A 88 -10.21 -1.43 1.56
N GLU A 89 -9.31 -1.33 0.57
CA GLU A 89 -9.45 -0.38 -0.54
C GLU A 89 -10.73 -0.65 -1.36
N LYS A 90 -10.96 -1.93 -1.74
CA LYS A 90 -12.16 -2.30 -2.50
C LYS A 90 -13.44 -2.11 -1.71
N GLU A 91 -13.45 -2.47 -0.45
CA GLU A 91 -14.58 -2.24 0.45
C GLU A 91 -14.89 -0.74 0.56
N PHE A 92 -13.86 0.09 0.72
CA PHE A 92 -13.99 1.54 0.77
C PHE A 92 -14.57 2.12 -0.52
N LEU A 93 -14.02 1.74 -1.68
CA LEU A 93 -14.51 2.20 -2.99
C LEU A 93 -15.94 1.74 -3.26
N THR A 94 -16.26 0.50 -2.93
CA THR A 94 -17.63 -0.05 -3.04
C THR A 94 -18.59 0.72 -2.13
N GLY A 95 -18.17 1.03 -0.91
CA GLY A 95 -18.95 1.83 0.05
C GLY A 95 -19.25 3.24 -0.43
N LEU A 96 -18.42 3.79 -1.33
CA LEU A 96 -18.66 5.07 -2.02
C LEU A 96 -19.55 4.93 -3.27
N GLY A 97 -20.02 3.72 -3.58
CA GLY A 97 -20.83 3.46 -4.78
C GLY A 97 -20.01 3.35 -6.08
N LEU A 98 -18.69 3.28 -5.99
CA LEU A 98 -17.83 3.11 -7.15
C LEU A 98 -17.82 1.63 -7.60
N LYS A 99 -17.76 1.42 -8.91
CA LYS A 99 -17.65 0.08 -9.48
C LYS A 99 -16.20 -0.39 -9.40
N VAL A 100 -15.98 -1.55 -8.79
CA VAL A 100 -14.69 -2.25 -8.76
C VAL A 100 -14.82 -3.60 -9.45
N ALA A 101 -13.71 -4.24 -9.79
CA ALA A 101 -13.72 -5.63 -10.26
C ALA A 101 -14.39 -6.51 -9.20
N PRO A 102 -15.18 -7.54 -9.57
CA PRO A 102 -15.66 -8.54 -8.61
C PRO A 102 -14.49 -9.08 -7.81
N TYR A 103 -14.65 -9.23 -6.51
CA TYR A 103 -13.56 -9.68 -5.63
C TYR A 103 -14.07 -10.56 -4.49
N ALA A 104 -13.18 -11.39 -3.99
CA ALA A 104 -13.40 -12.18 -2.78
C ALA A 104 -12.14 -12.17 -1.90
N ASN A 105 -12.33 -12.14 -0.58
CA ASN A 105 -11.25 -12.35 0.37
C ASN A 105 -10.87 -13.83 0.41
N VAL A 106 -9.57 -14.11 0.49
CA VAL A 106 -9.03 -15.47 0.50
C VAL A 106 -7.96 -15.56 1.58
N THR A 107 -8.25 -16.35 2.61
CA THR A 107 -7.33 -16.59 3.74
C THR A 107 -7.04 -18.08 3.95
N THR A 108 -7.80 -18.97 3.29
CA THR A 108 -7.63 -20.42 3.34
C THR A 108 -7.75 -21.03 1.95
N ALA A 109 -7.23 -22.23 1.76
CA ALA A 109 -7.35 -22.96 0.50
C ALA A 109 -8.82 -23.21 0.12
N ALA A 110 -9.69 -23.53 1.09
CA ALA A 110 -11.11 -23.74 0.83
C ALA A 110 -11.81 -22.45 0.36
N GLU A 111 -11.47 -21.30 0.95
CA GLU A 111 -11.96 -20.00 0.48
C GLU A 111 -11.45 -19.67 -0.92
N ALA A 112 -10.21 -20.05 -1.24
CA ALA A 112 -9.64 -19.85 -2.57
C ALA A 112 -10.42 -20.59 -3.65
N GLU A 113 -10.72 -21.87 -3.40
CA GLU A 113 -11.52 -22.69 -4.31
C GLU A 113 -12.95 -22.15 -4.46
N ALA A 114 -13.61 -21.81 -3.35
CA ALA A 114 -14.94 -21.21 -3.37
C ALA A 114 -14.98 -19.87 -4.13
N ALA A 115 -13.96 -19.03 -3.93
CA ALA A 115 -13.82 -17.78 -4.64
C ALA A 115 -13.64 -17.97 -6.15
N ALA A 116 -12.82 -18.95 -6.57
CA ALA A 116 -12.63 -19.27 -8.00
C ALA A 116 -13.92 -19.72 -8.67
N GLN A 117 -14.74 -20.48 -7.96
CA GLN A 117 -16.06 -20.92 -8.46
C GLN A 117 -17.06 -19.76 -8.56
N SER A 118 -17.06 -18.84 -7.60
CA SER A 118 -18.03 -17.74 -7.54
C SER A 118 -17.70 -16.58 -8.44
N ILE A 119 -16.41 -16.20 -8.55
CA ILE A 119 -15.94 -15.10 -9.40
C ILE A 119 -15.77 -15.56 -10.85
N GLY A 120 -15.37 -16.83 -11.02
CA GLY A 120 -15.06 -17.40 -12.33
C GLY A 120 -13.68 -17.02 -12.86
N THR A 121 -13.44 -17.41 -14.10
CA THR A 121 -12.17 -17.17 -14.81
C THR A 121 -12.40 -16.49 -16.16
N PRO A 122 -11.44 -15.73 -16.68
CA PRO A 122 -10.14 -15.46 -16.07
C PRO A 122 -10.24 -14.56 -14.82
N SER A 123 -9.34 -14.78 -13.86
CA SER A 123 -9.26 -14.02 -12.62
C SER A 123 -7.80 -13.84 -12.18
N ILE A 124 -7.55 -13.00 -11.17
CA ILE A 124 -6.21 -12.73 -10.68
C ILE A 124 -6.22 -12.87 -9.15
N LEU A 125 -5.41 -13.79 -8.64
CA LEU A 125 -5.12 -13.91 -7.22
C LEU A 125 -4.01 -12.92 -6.86
N LYS A 126 -4.23 -12.05 -5.88
CA LYS A 126 -3.29 -11.01 -5.46
C LYS A 126 -3.08 -11.05 -3.96
N THR A 127 -1.84 -10.91 -3.49
CA THR A 127 -1.62 -10.67 -2.06
C THR A 127 -2.33 -9.39 -1.62
N ARG A 128 -2.93 -9.41 -0.44
CA ARG A 128 -3.65 -8.23 0.09
C ARG A 128 -2.71 -7.06 0.36
N ARG A 129 -1.49 -7.34 0.80
CA ARG A 129 -0.49 -6.33 1.17
C ARG A 129 0.84 -6.61 0.45
N MET A 130 1.71 -5.60 0.39
CA MET A 130 3.09 -5.70 -0.11
C MET A 130 3.22 -6.08 -1.60
N GLY A 131 2.13 -6.10 -2.36
CA GLY A 131 2.18 -6.33 -3.81
C GLY A 131 2.50 -5.03 -4.56
N TYR A 132 3.49 -5.07 -5.47
CA TYR A 132 3.89 -3.94 -6.31
C TYR A 132 4.45 -4.44 -7.65
N ASP A 133 4.34 -3.63 -8.69
CA ASP A 133 4.91 -3.90 -10.03
C ASP A 133 4.68 -5.33 -10.55
N GLY A 134 3.44 -5.84 -10.37
CA GLY A 134 3.09 -7.20 -10.78
C GLY A 134 3.56 -8.31 -9.84
N LYS A 135 4.30 -8.00 -8.79
CA LYS A 135 4.68 -8.97 -7.76
C LYS A 135 3.51 -9.27 -6.82
N GLY A 136 3.47 -10.50 -6.30
CA GLY A 136 2.39 -10.94 -5.43
C GLY A 136 1.06 -11.08 -6.16
N GLN A 137 1.07 -11.42 -7.47
CA GLN A 137 -0.14 -11.74 -8.23
C GLN A 137 0.07 -12.92 -9.17
N ILE A 138 -0.99 -13.71 -9.32
CA ILE A 138 -1.03 -14.88 -10.23
C ILE A 138 -2.34 -14.82 -11.00
N ARG A 139 -2.25 -14.91 -12.33
CA ARG A 139 -3.43 -14.98 -13.20
C ARG A 139 -3.90 -16.43 -13.31
N LEU A 140 -5.16 -16.63 -13.02
CA LEU A 140 -5.87 -17.90 -13.27
C LEU A 140 -6.56 -17.84 -14.62
N LYS A 141 -6.28 -18.81 -15.46
CA LYS A 141 -6.99 -19.01 -16.75
C LYS A 141 -8.17 -19.94 -16.57
N ASP A 142 -8.02 -20.91 -15.67
CA ASP A 142 -9.03 -21.88 -15.30
C ASP A 142 -9.15 -21.99 -13.78
N ALA A 143 -10.32 -22.42 -13.27
CA ALA A 143 -10.53 -22.57 -11.83
C ALA A 143 -9.63 -23.67 -11.22
N SER A 144 -9.21 -24.66 -12.01
CA SER A 144 -8.26 -25.70 -11.58
C SER A 144 -6.86 -25.16 -11.27
N ASP A 145 -6.50 -23.98 -11.77
CA ASP A 145 -5.21 -23.34 -11.49
C ASP A 145 -5.12 -22.83 -10.03
N MET A 146 -6.26 -22.74 -9.31
CA MET A 146 -6.32 -22.10 -7.99
C MET A 146 -5.46 -22.82 -6.94
N ALA A 147 -5.46 -24.14 -6.92
CA ALA A 147 -4.68 -24.89 -5.91
C ALA A 147 -3.17 -24.61 -6.04
N GLU A 148 -2.64 -24.58 -7.26
CA GLU A 148 -1.25 -24.25 -7.54
C GLU A 148 -0.96 -22.78 -7.22
N ALA A 149 -1.84 -21.87 -7.62
CA ALA A 149 -1.71 -20.45 -7.35
C ALA A 149 -1.69 -20.16 -5.84
N TRP A 150 -2.57 -20.81 -5.07
CA TRP A 150 -2.61 -20.68 -3.61
C TRP A 150 -1.31 -21.17 -2.95
N GLN A 151 -0.77 -22.31 -3.41
CA GLN A 151 0.50 -22.83 -2.92
C GLN A 151 1.66 -21.86 -3.26
N ALA A 152 1.69 -21.33 -4.47
CA ALA A 152 2.70 -20.37 -4.90
C ALA A 152 2.65 -19.05 -4.09
N MET A 153 1.47 -18.65 -3.61
CA MET A 153 1.28 -17.53 -2.67
C MET A 153 1.67 -17.88 -1.22
N GLN A 154 2.09 -19.12 -0.96
CA GLN A 154 2.48 -19.62 0.38
C GLN A 154 1.39 -19.41 1.45
N GLY A 155 0.13 -19.46 1.05
CA GLY A 155 -1.00 -19.22 1.95
C GLY A 155 -1.10 -17.79 2.48
N ALA A 156 -0.46 -16.83 1.85
CA ALA A 156 -0.56 -15.42 2.25
C ALA A 156 -1.99 -14.91 2.08
N PRO A 157 -2.52 -14.11 3.02
CA PRO A 157 -3.81 -13.46 2.85
C PRO A 157 -3.89 -12.73 1.50
N SER A 158 -4.89 -13.10 0.70
CA SER A 158 -5.00 -12.68 -0.70
C SER A 158 -6.42 -12.20 -1.02
N GLY A 159 -6.58 -11.55 -2.15
CA GLY A 159 -7.85 -11.27 -2.79
C GLY A 159 -7.88 -11.91 -4.17
N LEU A 160 -8.96 -12.62 -4.49
CA LEU A 160 -9.23 -13.02 -5.86
C LEU A 160 -10.05 -11.92 -6.54
N GLU A 161 -9.61 -11.48 -7.72
CA GLU A 161 -10.28 -10.45 -8.51
C GLU A 161 -10.67 -11.00 -9.88
N GLY A 162 -11.89 -10.71 -10.31
CA GLY A 162 -12.32 -10.97 -11.69
C GLY A 162 -11.47 -10.16 -12.67
N PHE A 163 -11.10 -10.78 -13.77
CA PHE A 163 -10.34 -10.10 -14.83
C PHE A 163 -11.24 -9.12 -15.59
N ILE A 164 -10.82 -7.88 -15.70
CA ILE A 164 -11.54 -6.84 -16.43
C ILE A 164 -10.86 -6.61 -17.78
N ASN A 165 -11.64 -6.76 -18.85
CA ASN A 165 -11.21 -6.34 -20.18
C ASN A 165 -11.49 -4.84 -20.33
N PHE A 166 -10.45 -4.03 -20.18
CA PHE A 166 -10.55 -2.58 -20.36
C PHE A 166 -9.94 -2.15 -21.69
N SER A 167 -10.50 -1.14 -22.30
CA SER A 167 -9.99 -0.57 -23.56
C SER A 167 -8.86 0.43 -23.32
N PRO A 168 -9.01 1.46 -22.46
CA PRO A 168 -7.87 2.22 -21.93
C PRO A 168 -7.64 1.92 -20.44
N GLU A 169 -6.39 1.98 -20.02
CA GLU A 169 -5.98 2.16 -18.64
C GLU A 169 -5.53 3.61 -18.46
N VAL A 170 -6.01 4.26 -17.42
CA VAL A 170 -5.67 5.66 -17.14
C VAL A 170 -5.25 5.81 -15.68
N SER A 171 -4.27 6.69 -15.46
CA SER A 171 -3.91 7.15 -14.11
C SER A 171 -4.40 8.57 -13.91
N VAL A 172 -4.99 8.84 -12.75
CA VAL A 172 -5.39 10.18 -12.34
C VAL A 172 -4.60 10.55 -11.10
N ILE A 173 -3.87 11.66 -11.20
CA ILE A 173 -3.16 12.26 -10.07
C ILE A 173 -3.97 13.46 -9.62
N ALA A 174 -4.38 13.47 -8.35
CA ALA A 174 -5.12 14.55 -7.74
C ALA A 174 -4.37 15.09 -6.50
N ALA A 175 -4.41 16.40 -6.28
CA ALA A 175 -3.81 17.08 -5.14
C ALA A 175 -4.80 18.06 -4.50
#